data_db10f3c32fcbbcbd80aba6219b40f1fa
#
_entry.id   db10f3c32fcbbcbd80aba6219b40f1fa
#
_cell.length_a   1.000
_cell.length_b   1.000
_cell.length_c   1.000
_cell.angle_alpha   90.00
_cell.angle_beta   90.00
_cell.angle_gamma   90.00
#
_symmetry.space_group_name_H-M   'P 1'
#
loop_
_entity.id
_entity.type
_entity.pdbx_description
1 polymer ?
#
loop_
_entity_poly.entity_id
_entity_poly.type
_entity_poly.pdbx_seq_one_letter_code
_entity_poly.pdbx_strand_id
1 'polypeptide(L)'
;MFASFPVMAAWANAVVFASAGLVNFTALSAVRRVYARWDIPGAFYRTLGLVEIIAAALLAMPELRVWGVAMAAPIMFGAIVMLLNHRHYLAAAPAVVVMAALVPGMLATPQSHSDVHYASSQLSAESSSIAIRAGFANEVFIGNLRETQRH
;
A
#
# COMPACT_ATOMS: atom_id res chain seq x y z
N MET A 1 3.03 6.99 -17.59
CA MET A 1 2.03 5.96 -17.89
C MET A 1 2.14 4.72 -16.98
N PHE A 2 3.28 4.45 -16.35
CA PHE A 2 3.50 3.26 -15.50
C PHE A 2 3.03 3.42 -14.03
N ALA A 3 2.76 4.63 -13.55
CA ALA A 3 2.32 4.89 -12.18
C ALA A 3 0.91 4.34 -11.85
N SER A 4 0.08 4.07 -12.86
CA SER A 4 -1.27 3.54 -12.68
C SER A 4 -1.32 2.01 -12.49
N PHE A 5 -0.30 1.27 -12.97
CA PHE A 5 -0.27 -0.19 -12.89
C PHE A 5 -0.31 -0.73 -11.44
N PRO A 6 0.53 -0.24 -10.50
CA PRO A 6 0.48 -0.73 -9.13
C PRO A 6 -0.82 -0.39 -8.41
N VAL A 7 -1.45 0.73 -8.75
CA VAL A 7 -2.77 1.10 -8.20
C VAL A 7 -3.85 0.16 -8.73
N MET A 8 -3.84 -0.14 -10.04
CA MET A 8 -4.78 -1.09 -10.64
C MET A 8 -4.60 -2.50 -10.05
N ALA A 9 -3.36 -2.95 -9.83
CA ALA A 9 -3.08 -4.23 -9.20
C ALA A 9 -3.63 -4.30 -7.76
N ALA A 10 -3.50 -3.23 -6.98
CA ALA A 10 -4.05 -3.17 -5.64
C ALA A 10 -5.59 -3.27 -5.63
N TRP A 11 -6.27 -2.54 -6.52
CA TRP A 11 -7.72 -2.62 -6.65
C TRP A 11 -8.18 -4.00 -7.15
N ALA A 12 -7.48 -4.59 -8.12
CA ALA A 12 -7.77 -5.94 -8.59
C ALA A 12 -7.65 -6.96 -7.46
N ASN A 13 -6.59 -6.90 -6.66
CA ASN A 13 -6.44 -7.74 -5.48
C ASN A 13 -7.55 -7.51 -4.44
N ALA A 14 -7.92 -6.26 -4.16
CA ALA A 14 -9.02 -5.95 -3.25
C ALA A 14 -10.34 -6.58 -3.71
N VAL A 15 -10.66 -6.52 -5.00
CA VAL A 15 -11.87 -7.15 -5.57
C VAL A 15 -11.80 -8.67 -5.47
N VAL A 16 -10.65 -9.28 -5.75
CA VAL A 16 -10.47 -10.74 -5.63
C VAL A 16 -10.67 -11.18 -4.19
N PHE A 17 -10.03 -10.52 -3.22
CA PHE A 17 -10.19 -10.84 -1.80
C PHE A 17 -11.61 -10.61 -1.29
N ALA A 18 -12.26 -9.51 -1.71
CA ALA A 18 -13.64 -9.24 -1.35
C ALA A 18 -14.59 -10.32 -1.88
N SER A 19 -14.42 -10.76 -3.13
CA SER A 19 -15.25 -11.81 -3.73
C SER A 19 -15.01 -13.18 -3.08
N ALA A 20 -13.76 -13.55 -2.85
CA ALA A 20 -13.39 -14.78 -2.16
C ALA A 20 -13.94 -14.79 -0.72
N GLY A 21 -13.74 -13.69 0.01
CA GLY A 21 -14.25 -13.52 1.35
C GLY A 21 -15.77 -13.62 1.45
N LEU A 22 -16.49 -13.01 0.51
CA LEU A 22 -17.96 -13.10 0.46
C LEU A 22 -18.43 -14.53 0.19
N VAL A 23 -17.79 -15.24 -0.74
CA VAL A 23 -18.08 -16.64 -1.07
C VAL A 23 -17.85 -17.54 0.14
N ASN A 24 -16.74 -17.36 0.86
CA ASN A 24 -16.39 -18.11 2.06
C ASN A 24 -17.35 -17.77 3.22
N PHE A 25 -17.63 -16.48 3.43
CA PHE A 25 -18.50 -16.02 4.52
C PHE A 25 -19.95 -16.50 4.35
N THR A 26 -20.51 -16.41 3.13
CA THR A 26 -21.86 -16.88 2.82
C THR A 26 -21.99 -18.40 2.85
N ALA A 27 -20.85 -19.11 2.89
CA ALA A 27 -20.80 -20.55 3.03
C ALA A 27 -21.69 -21.28 2.00
N LEU A 28 -21.56 -20.91 0.73
CA LEU A 28 -22.29 -21.55 -0.37
C LEU A 28 -22.16 -23.07 -0.30
N SER A 29 -23.19 -23.79 -0.70
CA SER A 29 -23.25 -25.27 -0.60
C SER A 29 -22.05 -25.96 -1.29
N ALA A 30 -21.51 -25.36 -2.35
CA ALA A 30 -20.31 -25.83 -3.03
C ALA A 30 -19.07 -25.71 -2.14
N VAL A 31 -18.88 -24.56 -1.50
CA VAL A 31 -17.77 -24.29 -0.57
C VAL A 31 -17.82 -25.23 0.62
N ARG A 32 -18.98 -25.39 1.25
CA ARG A 32 -19.15 -26.32 2.38
C ARG A 32 -18.79 -27.77 2.01
N ARG A 33 -19.14 -28.22 0.80
CA ARG A 33 -18.79 -29.58 0.33
C ARG A 33 -17.28 -29.76 0.15
N VAL A 34 -16.58 -28.75 -0.32
CA VAL A 34 -15.11 -28.79 -0.49
C VAL A 34 -14.44 -28.88 0.86
N TYR A 35 -14.78 -27.98 1.79
CA TYR A 35 -14.20 -27.96 3.12
C TYR A 35 -14.55 -29.20 3.95
N ALA A 36 -15.76 -29.75 3.80
CA ALA A 36 -16.16 -31.00 4.44
C ALA A 36 -15.34 -32.21 3.96
N ARG A 37 -14.87 -32.21 2.70
CA ARG A 37 -13.95 -33.26 2.21
C ARG A 37 -12.56 -33.19 2.83
N TRP A 38 -12.20 -32.05 3.38
CA TRP A 38 -10.89 -31.80 3.98
C TRP A 38 -10.98 -31.80 5.52
N ASP A 39 -12.08 -32.27 6.09
CA ASP A 39 -12.36 -32.30 7.53
C ASP A 39 -12.19 -30.93 8.23
N ILE A 40 -12.45 -29.83 7.50
CA ILE A 40 -12.30 -28.49 8.04
C ILE A 40 -13.59 -28.06 8.73
N PRO A 41 -13.52 -27.62 10.00
CA PRO A 41 -14.70 -27.16 10.74
C PRO A 41 -15.42 -26.00 10.06
N GLY A 42 -16.76 -26.00 10.14
CA GLY A 42 -17.60 -24.98 9.51
C GLY A 42 -17.37 -23.54 9.99
N ALA A 43 -16.84 -23.35 11.19
CA ALA A 43 -16.45 -22.05 11.69
C ALA A 43 -15.24 -21.48 10.95
N PHE A 44 -14.30 -22.34 10.52
CA PHE A 44 -13.02 -21.92 9.92
C PHE A 44 -13.23 -21.11 8.63
N TYR A 45 -14.00 -21.58 7.66
CA TYR A 45 -14.17 -20.88 6.39
C TYR A 45 -14.95 -19.56 6.54
N ARG A 46 -15.85 -19.44 7.55
CA ARG A 46 -16.53 -18.18 7.84
C ARG A 46 -15.55 -17.14 8.42
N THR A 47 -14.71 -17.57 9.38
CA THR A 47 -13.69 -16.72 9.94
C THR A 47 -12.69 -16.32 8.87
N LEU A 48 -12.26 -17.24 8.01
CA LEU A 48 -11.39 -16.97 6.87
C LEU A 48 -12.02 -15.93 5.93
N GLY A 49 -13.30 -16.12 5.57
CA GLY A 49 -14.02 -15.16 4.72
C GLY A 49 -14.10 -13.76 5.33
N LEU A 50 -14.29 -13.66 6.66
CA LEU A 50 -14.28 -12.37 7.34
C LEU A 50 -12.89 -11.71 7.27
N VAL A 51 -11.82 -12.47 7.51
CA VAL A 51 -10.44 -11.97 7.43
C VAL A 51 -10.10 -11.54 6.00
N GLU A 52 -10.56 -12.28 4.98
CA GLU A 52 -10.40 -11.90 3.56
C GLU A 52 -11.11 -10.57 3.23
N ILE A 53 -12.33 -10.34 3.76
CA ILE A 53 -13.06 -9.08 3.57
C ILE A 53 -12.32 -7.92 4.25
N ILE A 54 -11.79 -8.13 5.45
CA ILE A 54 -10.99 -7.10 6.15
C ILE A 54 -9.71 -6.79 5.35
N ALA A 55 -9.00 -7.82 4.87
CA ALA A 55 -7.82 -7.65 4.02
C ALA A 55 -8.15 -6.87 2.74
N ALA A 56 -9.29 -7.16 2.10
CA ALA A 56 -9.76 -6.42 0.92
C ALA A 56 -10.02 -4.94 1.23
N ALA A 57 -10.64 -4.62 2.35
CA ALA A 57 -10.88 -3.25 2.77
C ALA A 57 -9.56 -2.48 3.04
N LEU A 58 -8.60 -3.13 3.70
CA LEU A 58 -7.28 -2.55 3.93
C LEU A 58 -6.49 -2.34 2.63
N LEU A 59 -6.58 -3.27 1.66
CA LEU A 59 -5.94 -3.13 0.36
C LEU A 59 -6.54 -1.98 -0.47
N ALA A 60 -7.84 -1.70 -0.31
CA ALA A 60 -8.51 -0.60 -0.99
C ALA A 60 -8.07 0.78 -0.47
N MET A 61 -7.65 0.87 0.80
CA MET A 61 -7.19 2.12 1.42
C MET A 61 -5.68 2.31 1.21
N PRO A 62 -5.23 3.36 0.49
CA PRO A 62 -3.81 3.56 0.19
C PRO A 62 -2.91 3.60 1.44
N GLU A 63 -3.40 4.22 2.51
CA GLU A 63 -2.67 4.42 3.77
C GLU A 63 -2.51 3.12 4.58
N LEU A 64 -3.47 2.19 4.47
CA LEU A 64 -3.51 0.93 5.21
C LEU A 64 -3.08 -0.27 4.37
N ARG A 65 -2.70 -0.05 3.11
CA ARG A 65 -2.38 -1.10 2.14
C ARG A 65 -1.29 -2.06 2.59
N VAL A 66 -0.27 -1.56 3.29
CA VAL A 66 0.79 -2.39 3.86
C VAL A 66 0.22 -3.44 4.81
N TRP A 67 -0.71 -3.05 5.66
CA TRP A 67 -1.40 -3.95 6.58
C TRP A 67 -2.30 -4.94 5.83
N GLY A 68 -2.97 -4.47 4.77
CA GLY A 68 -3.74 -5.33 3.87
C GLY A 68 -2.89 -6.42 3.23
N VAL A 69 -1.71 -6.07 2.71
CA VAL A 69 -0.75 -7.04 2.15
C VAL A 69 -0.24 -7.99 3.23
N ALA A 70 0.11 -7.49 4.41
CA ALA A 70 0.59 -8.30 5.53
C ALA A 70 -0.46 -9.34 5.98
N MET A 71 -1.75 -9.03 5.90
CA MET A 71 -2.83 -9.98 6.17
C MET A 71 -3.10 -10.91 4.98
N ALA A 72 -3.10 -10.40 3.77
CA ALA A 72 -3.41 -11.16 2.56
C ALA A 72 -2.35 -12.23 2.24
N ALA A 73 -1.06 -11.92 2.45
CA ALA A 73 0.03 -12.82 2.12
C ALA A 73 -0.04 -14.18 2.85
N PRO A 74 -0.19 -14.25 4.19
CA PRO A 74 -0.32 -15.53 4.88
C PRO A 74 -1.59 -16.29 4.52
N ILE A 75 -2.70 -15.60 4.21
CA ILE A 75 -3.94 -16.24 3.74
C ILE A 75 -3.69 -16.94 2.41
N MET A 76 -3.10 -16.23 1.43
CA MET A 76 -2.77 -16.81 0.13
C MET A 76 -1.75 -17.92 0.23
N PHE A 77 -0.72 -17.76 1.04
CA PHE A 77 0.26 -18.80 1.29
C PHE A 77 -0.40 -20.07 1.86
N GLY A 78 -1.25 -19.93 2.88
CA GLY A 78 -2.00 -21.03 3.45
C GLY A 78 -2.90 -21.74 2.43
N ALA A 79 -3.61 -20.96 1.60
CA ALA A 79 -4.45 -21.50 0.53
C ALA A 79 -3.62 -22.29 -0.51
N ILE A 80 -2.47 -21.76 -0.93
CA ILE A 80 -1.57 -22.43 -1.88
C ILE A 80 -1.07 -23.75 -1.28
N VAL A 81 -0.54 -23.73 -0.06
CA VAL A 81 -0.05 -24.93 0.63
C VAL A 81 -1.15 -25.98 0.75
N MET A 82 -2.35 -25.57 1.12
CA MET A 82 -3.48 -26.47 1.25
C MET A 82 -3.90 -27.09 -0.09
N LEU A 83 -3.98 -26.31 -1.15
CA LEU A 83 -4.29 -26.79 -2.49
C LEU A 83 -3.23 -27.74 -3.03
N LEU A 84 -1.96 -27.44 -2.80
CA LEU A 84 -0.84 -28.31 -3.19
C LEU A 84 -0.85 -29.64 -2.41
N ASN A 85 -1.12 -29.59 -1.12
CA ASN A 85 -1.20 -30.80 -0.28
C ASN A 85 -2.34 -31.74 -0.72
N HIS A 86 -3.43 -31.17 -1.21
CA HIS A 86 -4.55 -31.94 -1.75
C HIS A 86 -4.43 -32.24 -3.27
N ARG A 87 -3.27 -32.01 -3.88
CA ARG A 87 -2.96 -32.24 -5.32
C ARG A 87 -3.87 -31.48 -6.29
N HIS A 88 -4.44 -30.36 -5.86
CA HIS A 88 -5.25 -29.49 -6.73
C HIS A 88 -4.39 -28.42 -7.41
N TYR A 89 -3.39 -28.82 -8.18
CA TYR A 89 -2.39 -27.92 -8.78
C TYR A 89 -3.01 -26.85 -9.69
N LEU A 90 -4.03 -27.22 -10.48
CA LEU A 90 -4.71 -26.26 -11.36
C LEU A 90 -5.47 -25.16 -10.58
N ALA A 91 -6.01 -25.52 -9.40
CA ALA A 91 -6.67 -24.56 -8.53
C ALA A 91 -5.68 -23.68 -7.75
N ALA A 92 -4.43 -24.11 -7.58
CA ALA A 92 -3.37 -23.33 -6.94
C ALA A 92 -2.84 -22.21 -7.86
N ALA A 93 -2.87 -22.40 -9.20
CA ALA A 93 -2.32 -21.45 -10.15
C ALA A 93 -2.90 -20.01 -9.98
N PRO A 94 -4.22 -19.78 -9.93
CA PRO A 94 -4.76 -18.44 -9.72
C PRO A 94 -4.35 -17.83 -8.37
N ALA A 95 -4.22 -18.64 -7.31
CA ALA A 95 -3.78 -18.16 -6.01
C ALA A 95 -2.32 -17.65 -6.04
N VAL A 96 -1.43 -18.35 -6.79
CA VAL A 96 -0.05 -17.91 -7.02
C VAL A 96 -0.01 -16.59 -7.79
N VAL A 97 -0.84 -16.43 -8.82
CA VAL A 97 -0.94 -15.19 -9.60
C VAL A 97 -1.39 -14.01 -8.70
N VAL A 98 -2.41 -14.23 -7.88
CA VAL A 98 -2.90 -13.22 -6.94
C VAL A 98 -1.82 -12.86 -5.92
N MET A 99 -1.10 -13.85 -5.39
CA MET A 99 0.02 -13.62 -4.47
C MET A 99 1.15 -12.81 -5.14
N ALA A 100 1.51 -13.13 -6.38
CA ALA A 100 2.51 -12.37 -7.13
C ALA A 100 2.05 -10.92 -7.41
N ALA A 101 0.75 -10.71 -7.62
CA ALA A 101 0.17 -9.38 -7.84
C ALA A 101 0.10 -8.51 -6.56
N LEU A 102 0.31 -9.08 -5.36
CA LEU A 102 0.45 -8.29 -4.12
C LEU A 102 1.74 -7.47 -4.09
N VAL A 103 2.83 -7.95 -4.73
CA VAL A 103 4.13 -7.27 -4.76
C VAL A 103 4.05 -5.88 -5.38
N PRO A 104 3.55 -5.69 -6.62
CA PRO A 104 3.41 -4.35 -7.19
C PRO A 104 2.38 -3.49 -6.42
N GLY A 105 1.35 -4.11 -5.82
CA GLY A 105 0.42 -3.40 -4.95
C GLY A 105 1.07 -2.78 -3.72
N MET A 106 2.10 -3.42 -3.18
CA MET A 106 2.89 -2.92 -2.06
C MET A 106 3.74 -1.70 -2.46
N LEU A 107 4.26 -1.67 -3.69
CA LEU A 107 5.04 -0.56 -4.23
C LEU A 107 4.19 0.69 -4.55
N ALA A 108 2.88 0.55 -4.59
CA ALA A 108 1.92 1.64 -4.82
C ALA A 108 1.59 2.45 -3.56
N THR A 109 2.26 2.21 -2.43
CA THR A 109 2.07 3.03 -1.23
C THR A 109 2.56 4.45 -1.49
N PRO A 110 1.76 5.48 -1.16
CA PRO A 110 2.21 6.86 -1.32
C PRO A 110 3.44 7.11 -0.45
N GLN A 111 4.56 7.47 -1.04
CA GLN A 111 5.75 7.93 -0.32
C GLN A 111 5.54 9.36 0.23
N SER A 112 4.34 9.64 0.75
CA SER A 112 3.88 10.99 1.04
C SER A 112 4.53 11.66 2.27
N HIS A 113 5.41 10.97 3.00
CA HIS A 113 6.05 11.58 4.19
C HIS A 113 7.47 12.11 3.92
N SER A 114 8.18 11.58 2.94
CA SER A 114 9.54 12.02 2.63
C SER A 114 9.56 13.34 1.83
N ASP A 115 8.65 13.48 0.86
CA ASP A 115 8.66 14.61 -0.06
C ASP A 115 8.26 15.93 0.61
N VAL A 116 7.37 15.88 1.62
CA VAL A 116 6.96 17.08 2.37
C VAL A 116 8.10 17.60 3.25
N HIS A 117 8.89 16.69 3.86
CA HIS A 117 10.05 17.10 4.66
C HIS A 117 11.18 17.65 3.80
N TYR A 118 11.44 17.10 2.64
CA TYR A 118 12.44 17.63 1.71
C TYR A 118 12.01 18.98 1.13
N ALA A 119 10.75 19.14 0.73
CA ALA A 119 10.24 20.40 0.22
C ALA A 119 10.26 21.50 1.29
N SER A 120 9.88 21.21 2.53
CA SER A 120 9.89 22.18 3.63
C SER A 120 11.33 22.58 4.03
N SER A 121 12.29 21.66 4.02
CA SER A 121 13.69 21.96 4.30
C SER A 121 14.34 22.78 3.18
N GLN A 122 13.99 22.53 1.92
CA GLN A 122 14.48 23.36 0.80
C GLN A 122 13.91 24.78 0.84
N LEU A 123 12.62 24.94 1.10
CA LEU A 123 12.00 26.25 1.24
C LEU A 123 12.61 27.05 2.41
N SER A 124 12.91 26.39 3.52
CA SER A 124 13.59 27.03 4.67
C SER A 124 15.03 27.43 4.36
N ALA A 125 15.78 26.64 3.60
CA ALA A 125 17.13 26.94 3.18
C ALA A 125 17.16 28.11 2.17
N GLU A 126 16.21 28.14 1.25
CA GLU A 126 16.07 29.18 0.24
C GLU A 126 15.66 30.54 0.88
N SER A 127 14.71 30.52 1.80
CA SER A 127 14.31 31.73 2.54
C SER A 127 15.43 32.28 3.39
N SER A 128 16.24 31.42 4.03
CA SER A 128 17.43 31.84 4.78
C SER A 128 18.50 32.46 3.87
N SER A 129 18.71 31.92 2.69
CA SER A 129 19.69 32.45 1.73
C SER A 129 19.28 33.81 1.16
N ILE A 130 17.99 34.02 0.94
CA ILE A 130 17.40 35.31 0.50
C ILE A 130 17.56 36.35 1.61
N ALA A 131 17.27 36.00 2.87
CA ALA A 131 17.41 36.90 4.01
C ALA A 131 18.86 37.36 4.21
N ILE A 132 19.84 36.44 4.08
CA ILE A 132 21.29 36.77 4.16
C ILE A 132 21.68 37.70 3.03
N ARG A 133 21.27 37.45 1.79
CA ARG A 133 21.56 38.33 0.65
C ARG A 133 20.97 39.72 0.82
N ALA A 134 19.73 39.83 1.31
CA ALA A 134 19.07 41.12 1.59
C ALA A 134 19.84 41.89 2.70
N GLY A 135 20.28 41.20 3.76
CA GLY A 135 21.11 41.79 4.81
C GLY A 135 22.40 42.37 4.29
N PHE A 136 23.15 41.62 3.47
CA PHE A 136 24.38 42.08 2.83
C PHE A 136 24.16 43.29 1.92
N ALA A 137 23.12 43.30 1.10
CA ALA A 137 22.80 44.41 0.23
C ALA A 137 22.47 45.69 1.01
N ASN A 138 21.81 45.58 2.14
CA ASN A 138 21.46 46.72 3.00
C ASN A 138 22.73 47.29 3.71
N GLU A 139 23.64 46.45 4.18
CA GLU A 139 24.91 46.88 4.79
C GLU A 139 25.80 47.63 3.79
N VAL A 140 25.93 47.13 2.57
CA VAL A 140 26.71 47.78 1.49
C VAL A 140 26.07 49.12 1.11
N PHE A 141 24.75 49.21 1.06
CA PHE A 141 24.04 50.45 0.75
C PHE A 141 24.25 51.52 1.85
N ILE A 142 24.16 51.14 3.11
CA ILE A 142 24.40 52.08 4.26
C ILE A 142 25.87 52.49 4.33
N GLY A 143 26.80 51.60 4.02
CA GLY A 143 28.22 51.91 3.95
C GLY A 143 28.54 53.00 2.91
N ASN A 144 27.99 52.87 1.70
CA ASN A 144 28.16 53.85 0.63
C ASN A 144 27.55 55.21 0.98
N LEU A 145 26.42 55.28 1.65
CA LEU A 145 25.82 56.57 2.06
C LEU A 145 26.65 57.31 3.09
N ARG A 146 27.33 56.57 4.03
CA ARG A 146 28.22 57.20 5.01
C ARG A 146 29.49 57.78 4.40
N GLU A 147 30.00 57.17 3.35
CA GLU A 147 31.20 57.63 2.64
C GLU A 147 30.90 58.92 1.83
N THR A 148 29.72 59.01 1.21
CA THR A 148 29.29 60.19 0.43
C THR A 148 29.03 61.41 1.31
N GLN A 149 28.73 61.25 2.60
CA GLN A 149 28.54 62.38 3.53
C GLN A 149 29.83 62.94 4.15
N ARG A 150 30.97 62.31 3.91
CA ARG A 150 32.27 62.74 4.44
C ARG A 150 33.07 63.67 3.50
N HIS A 151 32.60 63.89 2.30
CA HIS A 151 33.14 64.84 1.31
C HIS A 151 32.24 66.04 1.17
#